data_270140752800227b502ba837ebd8db0d
#
_entry.id   270140752800227b502ba837ebd8db0d
#
_cell.length_a   1.000
_cell.length_b   1.000
_cell.length_c   1.000
_cell.angle_alpha   90.00
_cell.angle_beta   90.00
_cell.angle_gamma   90.00
#
_symmetry.space_group_name_H-M   'P 1'
#
loop_
_entity.id
_entity.type
_entity.pdbx_description
1 polymer ?
#
loop_
_entity_poly.entity_id
_entity_poly.type
_entity_poly.pdbx_seq_one_letter_code
_entity_poly.pdbx_strand_id
1 'polypeptide(L)' 'MTDLPKISAPAMRALASAGYTDLENLTQATEVELLALHGMGPKAMSVLRRALEERGLSFRDQ' A
#
# COMPACT_ATOMS: atom_id res chain seq x y z
N MET A 1 0.25 7.23 13.90
CA MET A 1 0.05 6.60 12.59
C MET A 1 1.39 6.17 12.02
N THR A 2 1.41 5.11 11.27
CA THR A 2 2.65 4.50 10.81
C THR A 2 2.99 4.93 9.39
N ASP A 3 4.19 5.44 9.21
CA ASP A 3 4.67 5.84 7.89
C ASP A 3 4.69 4.65 6.94
N LEU A 4 4.48 4.94 5.66
CA LEU A 4 4.58 3.92 4.63
C LEU A 4 6.04 3.44 4.53
N PRO A 5 6.25 2.15 4.24
CA PRO A 5 7.61 1.65 4.03
C PRO A 5 8.19 2.24 2.76
N LYS A 6 9.52 2.15 2.63
CA LYS A 6 10.19 2.69 1.46
C LYS A 6 9.93 1.79 0.26
N ILE A 7 9.29 2.36 -0.75
CA ILE A 7 9.03 1.68 -2.03
C ILE A 7 9.47 2.63 -3.14
N SER A 8 9.32 2.22 -4.40
CA SER A 8 9.76 3.06 -5.52
C SER A 8 9.03 4.40 -5.52
N ALA A 9 9.68 5.42 -6.09
CA ALA A 9 9.06 6.74 -6.17
C ALA A 9 7.73 6.74 -6.92
N PRO A 10 7.60 6.03 -8.07
CA PRO A 10 6.29 5.96 -8.74
C PRO A 10 5.20 5.35 -7.85
N ALA A 11 5.54 4.32 -7.07
CA ALA A 11 4.56 3.69 -6.18
C ALA A 11 4.16 4.64 -5.05
N MET A 12 5.13 5.35 -4.48
CA MET A 12 4.83 6.34 -3.44
C MET A 12 3.90 7.41 -3.97
N ARG A 13 4.18 7.92 -5.17
CA ARG A 13 3.33 8.93 -5.77
C ARG A 13 1.92 8.39 -6.07
N ALA A 14 1.83 7.13 -6.49
CA ALA A 14 0.54 6.51 -6.76
C ALA A 14 -0.32 6.46 -5.50
N LEU A 15 0.28 6.06 -4.38
CA LEU A 15 -0.44 5.99 -3.12
C LEU A 15 -0.86 7.39 -2.65
N ALA A 16 0.03 8.36 -2.75
CA ALA A 16 -0.29 9.73 -2.34
C ALA A 16 -1.43 10.30 -3.17
N SER A 17 -1.41 10.07 -4.48
CA SER A 17 -2.47 10.54 -5.38
C SER A 17 -3.81 9.91 -5.05
N ALA A 18 -3.80 8.68 -4.58
CA ALA A 18 -5.02 7.96 -4.23
C ALA A 18 -5.49 8.26 -2.80
N GLY A 19 -4.72 9.04 -2.05
CA GLY A 19 -5.10 9.42 -0.70
C GLY A 19 -4.59 8.52 0.40
N TYR A 20 -3.72 7.58 0.09
CA TYR A 20 -3.16 6.68 1.09
C TYR A 20 -1.84 7.26 1.61
N THR A 21 -1.85 7.75 2.82
CA THR A 21 -0.71 8.47 3.40
C THR A 21 0.01 7.72 4.51
N ASP A 22 -0.57 6.64 5.01
CA ASP A 22 0.06 5.82 6.04
C ASP A 22 -0.40 4.36 5.92
N LEU A 23 0.24 3.47 6.69
CA LEU A 23 -0.08 2.04 6.62
C LEU A 23 -1.52 1.75 7.01
N GLU A 24 -2.03 2.44 8.01
CA GLU A 24 -3.39 2.20 8.48
C GLU A 24 -4.42 2.50 7.41
N ASN A 25 -4.16 3.48 6.54
CA ASN A 25 -5.05 3.78 5.43
C ASN A 25 -5.18 2.62 4.46
N LEU A 26 -4.12 1.83 4.32
CA LEU A 26 -4.12 0.72 3.36
C LEU A 26 -5.10 -0.39 3.74
N THR A 27 -5.50 -0.45 4.99
CA THR A 27 -6.49 -1.44 5.42
C THR A 27 -7.86 -1.18 4.81
N GLN A 28 -8.08 0.01 4.23
CA GLN A 28 -9.32 0.38 3.56
C GLN A 28 -9.34 -0.08 2.11
N ALA A 29 -8.19 -0.50 1.57
CA ALA A 29 -8.05 -0.83 0.16
C ALA A 29 -7.85 -2.33 -0.04
N THR A 30 -8.25 -2.83 -1.21
CA THR A 30 -7.94 -4.20 -1.61
C THR A 30 -6.64 -4.19 -2.41
N GLU A 31 -6.00 -5.35 -2.52
CA GLU A 31 -4.79 -5.47 -3.34
C GLU A 31 -5.09 -5.13 -4.80
N VAL A 32 -6.25 -5.55 -5.29
CA VAL A 32 -6.65 -5.29 -6.67
C VAL A 32 -6.74 -3.78 -6.94
N GLU A 33 -7.34 -3.04 -6.00
CA GLU A 33 -7.45 -1.59 -6.13
C GLU A 33 -6.08 -0.92 -6.21
N LEU A 34 -5.16 -1.36 -5.37
CA LEU A 34 -3.83 -0.76 -5.35
C LEU A 34 -3.01 -1.13 -6.59
N LEU A 35 -3.11 -2.37 -7.04
CA LEU A 35 -2.41 -2.79 -8.25
C LEU A 35 -2.90 -2.08 -9.50
N ALA A 36 -4.13 -1.58 -9.47
CA ALA A 36 -4.67 -0.82 -10.59
C ALA A 36 -4.09 0.59 -10.68
N LEU A 37 -3.43 1.07 -9.64
CA LEU A 37 -2.84 2.40 -9.66
C LEU A 37 -1.60 2.43 -10.55
N HIS A 38 -1.49 3.49 -11.35
CA HIS A 38 -0.32 3.67 -12.20
C HIS A 38 0.93 3.87 -11.33
N GLY A 39 1.96 3.11 -11.61
CA GLY A 39 3.20 3.16 -10.84
C GLY A 39 3.30 2.10 -9.75
N MET A 40 2.21 1.39 -9.48
CA MET A 40 2.20 0.32 -8.49
C MET A 40 2.52 -1.00 -9.17
N GLY A 41 3.41 -1.80 -8.56
CA GLY A 41 3.78 -3.09 -9.10
C GLY A 41 3.80 -4.18 -8.03
N PRO A 42 4.01 -5.44 -8.45
CA PRO A 42 3.98 -6.55 -7.49
C PRO A 42 5.06 -6.45 -6.41
N LYS A 43 6.21 -5.88 -6.73
CA LYS A 43 7.27 -5.72 -5.73
C LYS A 43 6.85 -4.76 -4.63
N ALA A 44 6.28 -3.62 -5.01
CA ALA A 44 5.77 -2.66 -4.03
C ALA A 44 4.67 -3.28 -3.20
N MET A 45 3.78 -4.04 -3.82
CA MET A 45 2.70 -4.71 -3.10
C MET A 45 3.24 -5.70 -2.08
N SER A 46 4.31 -6.44 -2.43
CA SER A 46 4.93 -7.38 -1.48
C SER A 46 5.46 -6.66 -0.25
N VAL A 47 6.11 -5.51 -0.46
CA VAL A 47 6.64 -4.71 0.64
C VAL A 47 5.52 -4.21 1.54
N LEU A 48 4.46 -3.70 0.93
CA LEU A 48 3.33 -3.18 1.68
C LEU A 48 2.62 -4.29 2.47
N ARG A 49 2.44 -5.45 1.84
CA ARG A 49 1.80 -6.58 2.52
C ARG A 49 2.61 -7.00 3.75
N ARG A 50 3.93 -7.12 3.60
CA ARG A 50 4.79 -7.49 4.71
C ARG A 50 4.72 -6.47 5.84
N ALA A 51 4.75 -5.19 5.51
CA ALA A 51 4.69 -4.14 6.50
C ALA A 51 3.39 -4.20 7.31
N LEU A 52 2.28 -4.47 6.63
CA LEU A 52 0.99 -4.63 7.30
C LEU A 52 1.00 -5.85 8.21
N GLU A 53 1.51 -6.98 7.71
CA GLU A 53 1.55 -8.22 8.50
C GLU A 53 2.36 -8.06 9.77
N GLU A 54 3.46 -7.33 9.70
CA GLU A 54 4.29 -7.08 10.88
C GLU A 54 3.55 -6.33 11.98
N ARG A 55 2.48 -5.65 11.62
CA ARG A 55 1.65 -4.90 12.57
C ARG A 55 0.31 -5.55 12.84
N GLY A 56 0.14 -6.78 12.36
CA GLY A 56 -1.13 -7.50 12.54
C GLY A 56 -2.26 -6.96 11.70
N LEU A 57 -1.93 -6.24 10.62
CA LEU A 57 -2.92 -5.64 9.73
C LEU A 57 -2.94 -6.36 8.40
N SER A 58 -3.97 -6.11 7.60
CA SER A 58 -4.06 -6.67 6.27
C SER A 58 -4.88 -5.75 5.38
N PHE A 59 -4.77 -5.95 4.06
CA PHE A 59 -5.63 -5.26 3.12
C PHE A 59 -7.08 -5.72 3.31
N ARG A 60 -8.01 -4.88 2.87
CA ARG A 60 -9.43 -5.23 2.92
C ARG A 60 -9.68 -6.44 2.01
N ASP A 61 -10.56 -7.32 2.42
CA ASP A 61 -10.96 -8.47 1.60
C ASP A 61 -11.67 -8.01 0.33
N GLN A 62 -11.45 -8.73 -0.73
CA GLN A 62 -12.04 -8.41 -2.02
C GLN A 62 -13.45 -8.95 -2.18
#